data_808e35ec750dbc8a99c4790605cfcac6
#
_entry.id   808e35ec750dbc8a99c4790605cfcac6
#
_cell.length_a   1.000
_cell.length_b   1.000
_cell.length_c   1.000
_cell.angle_alpha   90.00
_cell.angle_beta   90.00
_cell.angle_gamma   90.00
#
_symmetry.space_group_name_H-M   'P 1'
#
loop_
_entity.id
_entity.type
_entity.pdbx_description
1 polymer ?
#
loop_
_entity_poly.entity_id
_entity_poly.type
_entity_poly.pdbx_seq_one_letter_code
_entity_poly.pdbx_strand_id
1 'polypeptide(L)'
;MDKFKKLAGMAKRFRDELFGEWWKYYVDLGAARDVQPTVDIAQFVDDIRDWCQGEVVHAVAGNEERFDELFRAGVRRFLTLAPCRQSQRQNLSPMEWAEDPERWARSGTSDGERLQVLVEEGGRWKIRKARKSKWATALALDMDKMQEMLMVSTRQRNKAIQKREAQKVRAVIAGDLPLYLKMSYVGEWLEDALRGHPESTLFFSAEQQMNLWNKMALHCELQSVKVPLDQDQFDHVVTRKMIRIVNEEIKRFAANKAPIEIRQYILEMMDRIQYGVEEGTVQVGSVVLNYEKGVMSGWRWTALYDTLINAAELYVAQQIVIERMGADPIMSYCAQGDDDQIECRTYALAVALCSVYSEVGLRINPGKFFIAQDADEFLRQVAWKDDVSGYPARAAAALVFRNPTSRDELRGEERIREMANSWNQFFNRQKKWNWPMAIQDIANSNKTV
;
A
#
# COMPACT_ATOMS: atom_id res chain seq x y z
N MET A 1 -19.91 13.59 8.20
CA MET A 1 -18.57 13.25 7.68
C MET A 1 -17.87 14.43 7.04
N ASP A 2 -18.47 15.12 6.07
CA ASP A 2 -17.80 16.21 5.34
C ASP A 2 -17.32 17.38 6.19
N LYS A 3 -18.06 17.70 7.26
CA LYS A 3 -17.62 18.75 8.21
C LYS A 3 -16.31 18.40 8.91
N PHE A 4 -16.11 17.12 9.32
CA PHE A 4 -14.88 16.67 9.95
C PHE A 4 -13.71 16.61 8.97
N LYS A 5 -13.95 16.25 7.69
CA LYS A 5 -12.92 16.33 6.66
C LYS A 5 -12.49 17.75 6.38
N LYS A 6 -13.46 18.70 6.31
CA LYS A 6 -13.16 20.13 6.19
C LYS A 6 -12.37 20.65 7.39
N LEU A 7 -12.76 20.27 8.62
CA LEU A 7 -12.03 20.64 9.83
C LEU A 7 -10.60 20.09 9.83
N ALA A 8 -10.40 18.83 9.43
CA ALA A 8 -9.07 18.27 9.30
C ALA A 8 -8.20 19.02 8.28
N GLY A 9 -8.76 19.36 7.11
CA GLY A 9 -8.07 20.17 6.11
C GLY A 9 -7.72 21.58 6.61
N MET A 10 -8.64 22.22 7.36
CA MET A 10 -8.37 23.50 8.00
C MET A 10 -7.28 23.40 9.07
N ALA A 11 -7.33 22.36 9.91
CA ALA A 11 -6.32 22.15 10.95
C ALA A 11 -4.92 21.97 10.35
N LYS A 12 -4.79 21.26 9.23
CA LYS A 12 -3.51 21.10 8.53
C LYS A 12 -2.99 22.40 7.90
N ARG A 13 -3.89 23.24 7.33
CA ARG A 13 -3.52 24.47 6.61
C ARG A 13 -3.25 25.65 7.54
N PHE A 14 -4.03 25.80 8.60
CA PHE A 14 -4.01 26.94 9.52
C PHE A 14 -3.59 26.51 10.92
N ARG A 15 -2.64 25.56 10.99
CA ARG A 15 -2.20 24.95 12.25
C ARG A 15 -1.67 25.95 13.26
N ASP A 16 -0.85 26.89 12.85
CA ASP A 16 -0.25 27.86 13.76
C ASP A 16 -1.21 28.99 14.11
N GLU A 17 -2.01 29.46 13.16
CA GLU A 17 -2.90 30.62 13.33
C GLU A 17 -4.16 30.29 14.15
N LEU A 18 -4.73 29.07 13.95
CA LEU A 18 -6.03 28.73 14.51
C LEU A 18 -6.00 27.60 15.54
N PHE A 19 -5.07 26.68 15.43
CA PHE A 19 -5.11 25.43 16.21
C PHE A 19 -3.91 25.23 17.14
N GLY A 20 -2.78 25.90 16.90
CA GLY A 20 -1.56 25.75 17.69
C GLY A 20 -1.17 24.27 17.83
N GLU A 21 -0.67 23.86 18.97
CA GLU A 21 -0.24 22.48 19.22
C GLU A 21 -1.37 21.42 19.17
N TRP A 22 -2.64 21.88 19.18
CA TRP A 22 -3.79 20.99 19.19
C TRP A 22 -4.22 20.52 17.80
N TRP A 23 -3.69 21.07 16.72
CA TRP A 23 -4.13 20.80 15.36
C TRP A 23 -4.12 19.28 14.99
N LYS A 24 -3.15 18.53 15.50
CA LYS A 24 -3.05 17.08 15.26
C LYS A 24 -4.24 16.30 15.83
N TYR A 25 -4.92 16.82 16.85
CA TYR A 25 -6.08 16.17 17.47
C TYR A 25 -7.38 16.41 16.70
N TYR A 26 -7.43 17.41 15.83
CA TYR A 26 -8.60 17.67 14.98
C TYR A 26 -8.58 16.83 13.70
N VAL A 27 -7.44 16.33 13.30
CA VAL A 27 -7.33 15.39 12.18
C VAL A 27 -7.85 14.02 12.62
N ASP A 28 -8.71 13.43 11.81
CA ASP A 28 -9.38 12.16 12.14
C ASP A 28 -10.32 12.20 13.37
N LEU A 29 -10.73 13.37 13.87
CA LEU A 29 -11.63 13.50 15.02
C LEU A 29 -12.99 12.80 14.77
N GLY A 30 -13.44 12.74 13.53
CA GLY A 30 -14.64 12.01 13.11
C GLY A 30 -14.42 10.51 12.88
N ALA A 31 -13.27 9.96 13.32
CA ALA A 31 -12.91 8.56 13.12
C ALA A 31 -13.67 7.57 14.04
N ALA A 32 -14.83 7.97 14.57
CA ALA A 32 -15.71 7.06 15.29
C ALA A 32 -15.99 5.80 14.44
N ARG A 33 -15.92 4.63 15.09
CA ARG A 33 -16.08 3.33 14.42
C ARG A 33 -17.55 2.99 14.21
N ASP A 34 -18.27 3.84 13.50
CA ASP A 34 -19.64 3.54 13.13
C ASP A 34 -19.69 2.39 12.13
N VAL A 35 -20.67 1.53 12.31
CA VAL A 35 -20.96 0.47 11.34
C VAL A 35 -21.40 1.13 10.05
N GLN A 36 -20.59 1.00 9.01
CA GLN A 36 -20.96 1.51 7.69
C GLN A 36 -22.07 0.65 7.09
N PRO A 37 -23.11 1.25 6.50
CA PRO A 37 -24.10 0.52 5.74
C PRO A 37 -23.39 -0.22 4.58
N THR A 38 -23.95 -1.38 4.20
CA THR A 38 -23.55 -2.03 2.94
C THR A 38 -23.93 -1.13 1.78
N VAL A 39 -23.03 -0.94 0.85
CA VAL A 39 -23.37 -0.37 -0.45
C VAL A 39 -24.22 -1.39 -1.19
N ASP A 40 -25.27 -0.92 -1.88
CA ASP A 40 -26.05 -1.76 -2.76
C ASP A 40 -25.17 -2.49 -3.78
N ILE A 41 -25.53 -3.71 -4.13
CA ILE A 41 -24.70 -4.53 -5.02
C ILE A 41 -24.58 -3.92 -6.42
N ALA A 42 -25.62 -3.25 -6.91
CA ALA A 42 -25.60 -2.59 -8.21
C ALA A 42 -24.61 -1.43 -8.21
N GLN A 43 -24.67 -0.57 -7.19
CA GLN A 43 -23.72 0.51 -7.00
C GLN A 43 -22.29 -0.02 -6.88
N PHE A 44 -22.08 -1.11 -6.13
CA PHE A 44 -20.77 -1.72 -5.98
C PHE A 44 -20.22 -2.27 -7.32
N VAL A 45 -21.07 -2.85 -8.15
CA VAL A 45 -20.70 -3.29 -9.52
C VAL A 45 -20.26 -2.09 -10.36
N ASP A 46 -20.99 -0.97 -10.28
CA ASP A 46 -20.65 0.23 -11.03
C ASP A 46 -19.34 0.88 -10.56
N ASP A 47 -19.10 0.92 -9.25
CA ASP A 47 -17.84 1.38 -8.66
C ASP A 47 -16.65 0.54 -9.14
N ILE A 48 -16.81 -0.80 -9.18
CA ILE A 48 -15.76 -1.71 -9.67
C ILE A 48 -15.59 -1.58 -11.19
N ARG A 49 -16.67 -1.36 -11.93
CA ARG A 49 -16.59 -1.13 -13.38
C ARG A 49 -15.80 0.15 -13.69
N ASP A 50 -16.08 1.24 -12.99
CA ASP A 50 -15.31 2.48 -13.13
C ASP A 50 -13.82 2.26 -12.81
N TRP A 51 -13.53 1.52 -11.73
CA TRP A 51 -12.16 1.17 -11.38
C TRP A 51 -11.47 0.39 -12.50
N CYS A 52 -12.11 -0.65 -13.06
CA CYS A 52 -11.47 -1.59 -13.98
C CYS A 52 -11.54 -1.17 -15.45
N GLN A 53 -12.51 -0.32 -15.85
CA GLN A 53 -12.84 -0.04 -17.25
C GLN A 53 -13.08 1.45 -17.54
N GLY A 54 -13.11 2.33 -16.52
CA GLY A 54 -13.31 3.76 -16.72
C GLY A 54 -12.18 4.38 -17.56
N GLU A 55 -12.51 5.38 -18.35
CA GLU A 55 -11.52 6.08 -19.19
C GLU A 55 -10.52 6.87 -18.33
N VAL A 56 -9.24 6.72 -18.65
CA VAL A 56 -8.14 7.49 -18.06
C VAL A 56 -7.13 7.79 -19.15
N VAL A 57 -6.75 9.05 -19.26
CA VAL A 57 -5.73 9.52 -20.19
C VAL A 57 -4.66 10.31 -19.42
N HIS A 58 -3.43 9.94 -19.63
CA HIS A 58 -2.27 10.69 -19.15
C HIS A 58 -1.49 11.23 -20.36
N ALA A 59 -1.27 12.53 -20.37
CA ALA A 59 -0.59 13.16 -21.50
C ALA A 59 0.23 14.38 -21.04
N VAL A 60 1.34 14.64 -21.73
CA VAL A 60 2.13 15.87 -21.56
C VAL A 60 1.78 16.81 -22.72
N ALA A 61 1.12 17.92 -22.44
CA ALA A 61 0.63 18.86 -23.47
C ALA A 61 -0.19 18.18 -24.57
N GLY A 62 -1.03 17.21 -24.20
CA GLY A 62 -1.86 16.44 -25.12
C GLY A 62 -1.14 15.28 -25.82
N ASN A 63 0.12 15.02 -25.51
CA ASN A 63 0.91 13.92 -26.07
C ASN A 63 1.07 12.78 -25.09
N GLU A 64 0.37 11.66 -25.32
CA GLU A 64 0.42 10.45 -24.49
C GLU A 64 1.77 9.72 -24.63
N GLU A 65 2.36 9.70 -25.84
CA GLU A 65 3.65 9.03 -26.06
C GLU A 65 4.76 9.70 -25.24
N ARG A 66 4.71 11.04 -25.14
CA ARG A 66 5.67 11.79 -24.31
C ARG A 66 5.52 11.46 -22.84
N PHE A 67 4.28 11.29 -22.35
CA PHE A 67 4.04 10.82 -20.98
C PHE A 67 4.67 9.44 -20.77
N ASP A 68 4.39 8.49 -21.65
CA ASP A 68 4.90 7.12 -21.55
C ASP A 68 6.43 7.03 -21.59
N GLU A 69 7.08 7.85 -22.43
CA GLU A 69 8.54 7.94 -22.49
C GLU A 69 9.14 8.43 -21.17
N LEU A 70 8.60 9.50 -20.62
CA LEU A 70 9.04 10.05 -19.33
C LEU A 70 8.73 9.09 -18.18
N PHE A 71 7.55 8.49 -18.17
CA PHE A 71 7.15 7.49 -17.18
C PHE A 71 8.10 6.28 -17.21
N ARG A 72 8.40 5.73 -18.39
CA ARG A 72 9.38 4.65 -18.56
C ARG A 72 10.77 5.05 -18.06
N ALA A 73 11.21 6.26 -18.36
CA ALA A 73 12.48 6.77 -17.87
C ALA A 73 12.50 6.87 -16.33
N GLY A 74 11.38 7.28 -15.72
CA GLY A 74 11.20 7.33 -14.27
C GLY A 74 11.31 5.95 -13.61
N VAL A 75 10.58 4.95 -14.12
CA VAL A 75 10.68 3.55 -13.63
C VAL A 75 12.11 3.04 -13.75
N ARG A 76 12.74 3.25 -14.89
CA ARG A 76 14.13 2.82 -15.14
C ARG A 76 15.11 3.49 -14.19
N ARG A 77 14.97 4.80 -13.99
CA ARG A 77 15.80 5.57 -13.05
C ARG A 77 15.66 5.00 -11.64
N PHE A 78 14.43 4.81 -11.18
CA PHE A 78 14.17 4.23 -9.86
C PHE A 78 14.87 2.87 -9.71
N LEU A 79 14.64 1.92 -10.62
CA LEU A 79 15.27 0.60 -10.57
C LEU A 79 16.81 0.67 -10.64
N THR A 80 17.38 1.67 -11.34
CA THR A 80 18.83 1.85 -11.44
C THR A 80 19.45 2.25 -10.08
N LEU A 81 18.71 2.93 -9.22
CA LEU A 81 19.13 3.31 -7.88
C LEU A 81 19.04 2.17 -6.85
N ALA A 82 18.50 1.03 -7.23
CA ALA A 82 18.38 -0.13 -6.36
C ALA A 82 19.78 -0.58 -5.87
N PRO A 83 19.96 -0.80 -4.55
CA PRO A 83 21.27 -1.18 -4.00
C PRO A 83 21.77 -2.54 -4.48
N CYS A 84 20.88 -3.41 -4.95
CA CYS A 84 21.16 -4.78 -5.41
C CYS A 84 22.05 -5.55 -4.43
N ARG A 85 21.73 -5.48 -3.14
CA ARG A 85 22.49 -6.20 -2.11
C ARG A 85 22.37 -7.69 -2.35
N GLN A 86 23.46 -8.40 -2.13
CA GLN A 86 23.46 -9.86 -2.25
C GLN A 86 22.47 -10.45 -1.24
N SER A 87 21.51 -11.20 -1.75
CA SER A 87 20.54 -11.91 -0.91
C SER A 87 21.27 -13.01 -0.10
N GLN A 88 20.88 -13.20 1.15
CA GLN A 88 21.29 -14.34 1.95
C GLN A 88 20.43 -15.58 1.67
N ARG A 89 19.38 -15.44 0.87
CA ARG A 89 18.47 -16.52 0.51
C ARG A 89 19.06 -17.34 -0.63
N GLN A 90 18.77 -18.65 -0.61
CA GLN A 90 19.18 -19.55 -1.68
C GLN A 90 18.46 -19.20 -2.99
N ASN A 91 19.19 -19.22 -4.08
CA ASN A 91 18.66 -19.09 -5.43
C ASN A 91 18.07 -20.43 -5.88
N LEU A 92 16.78 -20.61 -5.69
CA LEU A 92 16.05 -21.85 -6.00
C LEU A 92 15.29 -21.72 -7.32
N SER A 93 15.14 -22.83 -8.02
CA SER A 93 14.16 -22.92 -9.11
C SER A 93 12.73 -22.70 -8.59
N PRO A 94 11.75 -22.36 -9.45
CA PRO A 94 10.37 -22.12 -9.01
C PRO A 94 9.76 -23.30 -8.24
N MET A 95 10.10 -24.53 -8.62
CA MET A 95 9.55 -25.71 -7.97
C MET A 95 10.20 -25.98 -6.61
N GLU A 96 11.53 -25.93 -6.49
CA GLU A 96 12.23 -26.01 -5.21
C GLU A 96 11.79 -24.90 -4.24
N TRP A 97 11.58 -23.69 -4.74
CA TRP A 97 11.05 -22.59 -3.96
C TRP A 97 9.63 -22.85 -3.44
N ALA A 98 8.78 -23.47 -4.25
CA ALA A 98 7.39 -23.75 -3.91
C ALA A 98 7.23 -24.89 -2.88
N GLU A 99 8.21 -25.78 -2.76
CA GLU A 99 8.26 -26.84 -1.74
C GLU A 99 8.35 -26.30 -0.32
N ASP A 100 8.80 -25.06 -0.14
CA ASP A 100 8.82 -24.38 1.15
C ASP A 100 7.66 -23.38 1.30
N PRO A 101 6.54 -23.78 1.93
CA PRO A 101 5.40 -22.88 2.14
C PRO A 101 5.70 -21.63 2.95
N GLU A 102 6.75 -21.62 3.77
CA GLU A 102 7.13 -20.45 4.57
C GLU A 102 7.54 -19.27 3.68
N ARG A 103 8.00 -19.51 2.47
CA ARG A 103 8.38 -18.49 1.50
C ARG A 103 7.16 -17.77 0.91
N TRP A 104 6.04 -18.46 0.71
CA TRP A 104 4.89 -17.91 0.00
C TRP A 104 3.56 -17.94 0.76
N ALA A 105 3.32 -18.88 1.66
CA ALA A 105 2.03 -19.04 2.37
C ALA A 105 1.83 -18.01 3.49
N ARG A 106 2.06 -16.73 3.19
CA ARG A 106 1.84 -15.63 4.15
C ARG A 106 0.36 -15.47 4.48
N SER A 107 0.03 -14.62 5.46
CA SER A 107 -1.35 -14.34 5.89
C SER A 107 -2.26 -13.96 4.72
N GLY A 108 -3.52 -14.29 4.82
CA GLY A 108 -4.56 -13.98 3.84
C GLY A 108 -5.36 -15.21 3.42
N THR A 109 -6.49 -14.95 2.79
CA THR A 109 -7.36 -16.00 2.25
C THR A 109 -6.78 -16.54 0.95
N SER A 110 -7.16 -17.77 0.62
CA SER A 110 -6.95 -18.40 -0.68
C SER A 110 -8.29 -18.79 -1.28
N ASP A 111 -8.39 -18.85 -2.58
CA ASP A 111 -9.52 -19.36 -3.35
C ASP A 111 -9.55 -20.89 -3.45
N GLY A 112 -8.52 -21.58 -2.95
CA GLY A 112 -8.45 -23.02 -2.85
C GLY A 112 -9.58 -23.68 -2.04
N GLU A 113 -9.64 -25.00 -2.06
CA GLU A 113 -10.61 -25.79 -1.28
C GLU A 113 -10.39 -25.62 0.23
N ARG A 114 -11.47 -25.78 0.99
CA ARG A 114 -11.36 -25.80 2.45
C ARG A 114 -10.90 -27.18 2.89
N LEU A 115 -9.78 -27.23 3.60
CA LEU A 115 -9.34 -28.45 4.27
C LEU A 115 -10.38 -28.91 5.30
N GLN A 116 -10.53 -30.20 5.39
CA GLN A 116 -11.20 -30.84 6.52
C GLN A 116 -10.14 -31.16 7.58
N VAL A 117 -10.36 -30.69 8.79
CA VAL A 117 -9.47 -30.93 9.93
C VAL A 117 -10.25 -31.65 11.02
N LEU A 118 -9.57 -32.57 11.71
CA LEU A 118 -10.11 -33.21 12.91
C LEU A 118 -9.83 -32.28 14.09
N VAL A 119 -10.89 -31.90 14.80
CA VAL A 119 -10.81 -31.06 16.01
C VAL A 119 -11.44 -31.80 17.16
N GLU A 120 -10.75 -31.85 18.30
CA GLU A 120 -11.32 -32.41 19.52
C GLU A 120 -12.20 -31.37 20.20
N GLU A 121 -13.50 -31.67 20.33
CA GLU A 121 -14.48 -30.84 21.00
C GLU A 121 -15.23 -31.67 22.04
N GLY A 122 -15.03 -31.37 23.31
CA GLY A 122 -15.69 -32.06 24.42
C GLY A 122 -15.37 -33.56 24.50
N GLY A 123 -14.12 -33.94 24.25
CA GLY A 123 -13.66 -35.34 24.27
C GLY A 123 -14.08 -36.17 23.06
N ARG A 124 -14.60 -35.54 22.00
CA ARG A 124 -14.97 -36.21 20.75
C ARG A 124 -14.33 -35.56 19.54
N TRP A 125 -13.81 -36.37 18.64
CA TRP A 125 -13.25 -35.90 17.36
C TRP A 125 -14.36 -35.56 16.39
N LYS A 126 -14.34 -34.32 15.86
CA LYS A 126 -15.28 -33.81 14.86
C LYS A 126 -14.52 -33.30 13.64
N ILE A 127 -15.07 -33.57 12.46
CA ILE A 127 -14.57 -32.99 11.22
C ILE A 127 -15.08 -31.56 11.11
N ARG A 128 -14.18 -30.61 11.02
CA ARG A 128 -14.46 -29.19 10.78
C ARG A 128 -13.81 -28.74 9.49
N LYS A 129 -14.46 -27.81 8.77
CA LYS A 129 -13.83 -27.15 7.63
C LYS A 129 -12.92 -26.04 8.15
N ALA A 130 -11.64 -26.14 7.91
CA ALA A 130 -10.66 -25.11 8.26
C ALA A 130 -10.98 -23.79 7.54
N ARG A 131 -10.56 -22.67 8.14
CA ARG A 131 -10.63 -21.36 7.48
C ARG A 131 -9.76 -21.38 6.23
N LYS A 132 -10.26 -20.86 5.10
CA LYS A 132 -9.44 -20.68 3.90
C LYS A 132 -8.26 -19.78 4.22
N SER A 133 -7.07 -20.30 4.01
CA SER A 133 -5.80 -19.58 4.13
C SER A 133 -4.79 -20.14 3.15
N LYS A 134 -3.75 -19.38 2.84
CA LYS A 134 -2.66 -19.89 1.98
C LYS A 134 -1.95 -21.08 2.61
N TRP A 135 -1.78 -21.11 3.92
CA TRP A 135 -1.25 -22.26 4.66
C TRP A 135 -2.12 -23.52 4.51
N ALA A 136 -3.43 -23.37 4.68
CA ALA A 136 -4.34 -24.49 4.45
C ALA A 136 -4.28 -24.97 3.00
N THR A 137 -4.13 -24.06 2.05
CA THR A 137 -3.97 -24.40 0.64
C THR A 137 -2.63 -25.11 0.39
N ALA A 138 -1.53 -24.65 0.98
CA ALA A 138 -0.21 -25.28 0.85
C ALA A 138 -0.22 -26.73 1.34
N LEU A 139 -0.92 -27.02 2.43
CA LEU A 139 -1.08 -28.38 2.96
C LEU A 139 -1.97 -29.29 2.10
N ALA A 140 -2.79 -28.72 1.22
CA ALA A 140 -3.75 -29.44 0.38
C ALA A 140 -3.32 -29.59 -1.08
N LEU A 141 -2.39 -28.75 -1.54
CA LEU A 141 -1.91 -28.77 -2.92
C LEU A 141 -0.86 -29.87 -3.12
N ASP A 142 -1.04 -30.65 -4.18
CA ASP A 142 0.02 -31.50 -4.71
C ASP A 142 0.99 -30.68 -5.60
N MET A 143 2.18 -31.22 -5.84
CA MET A 143 3.23 -30.55 -6.59
C MET A 143 2.89 -30.41 -8.09
N ASP A 144 2.06 -31.28 -8.65
CA ASP A 144 1.65 -31.19 -10.06
C ASP A 144 0.76 -29.94 -10.27
N LYS A 145 -0.19 -29.71 -9.37
CA LYS A 145 -1.00 -28.46 -9.37
C LYS A 145 -0.16 -27.23 -9.09
N MET A 146 0.83 -27.33 -8.21
CA MET A 146 1.75 -26.22 -7.95
C MET A 146 2.55 -25.87 -9.22
N GLN A 147 3.04 -26.89 -9.94
CA GLN A 147 3.74 -26.72 -11.19
C GLN A 147 2.82 -26.06 -12.25
N GLU A 148 1.59 -26.51 -12.38
CA GLU A 148 0.61 -25.89 -13.28
C GLU A 148 0.42 -24.41 -12.94
N MET A 149 0.21 -24.06 -11.67
CA MET A 149 0.01 -22.68 -11.23
C MET A 149 1.22 -21.80 -11.49
N LEU A 150 2.44 -22.28 -11.33
CA LEU A 150 3.66 -21.52 -11.53
C LEU A 150 4.10 -21.46 -12.99
N MET A 151 4.08 -22.59 -13.69
CA MET A 151 4.77 -22.74 -14.98
C MET A 151 3.86 -22.49 -16.18
N VAL A 152 2.53 -22.45 -15.99
CA VAL A 152 1.59 -22.18 -17.08
C VAL A 152 1.14 -20.72 -17.05
N SER A 153 1.06 -20.09 -18.23
CA SER A 153 0.45 -18.76 -18.36
C SER A 153 -1.06 -18.88 -18.17
N THR A 154 -1.58 -18.25 -17.14
CA THR A 154 -3.02 -18.29 -16.79
C THR A 154 -3.60 -16.89 -16.80
N ARG A 155 -4.84 -16.76 -17.25
CA ARG A 155 -5.64 -15.52 -17.08
C ARG A 155 -5.88 -15.31 -15.61
N GLN A 156 -5.66 -14.10 -15.14
CA GLN A 156 -5.95 -13.72 -13.78
C GLN A 156 -7.45 -13.64 -13.52
N ARG A 157 -7.88 -14.20 -12.40
CA ARG A 157 -9.26 -14.15 -11.92
C ARG A 157 -9.31 -13.39 -10.61
N ASN A 158 -9.59 -12.11 -10.69
CA ASN A 158 -9.76 -11.29 -9.48
C ASN A 158 -11.19 -11.40 -8.96
N LYS A 159 -11.35 -11.21 -7.66
CA LYS A 159 -12.64 -11.19 -7.00
C LYS A 159 -12.79 -9.94 -6.15
N ALA A 160 -13.77 -9.10 -6.51
CA ALA A 160 -14.11 -7.92 -5.73
C ALA A 160 -15.03 -8.28 -4.56
N ILE A 161 -14.71 -7.77 -3.39
CA ILE A 161 -15.48 -7.91 -2.16
C ILE A 161 -15.60 -6.56 -1.45
N GLN A 162 -16.72 -6.34 -0.79
CA GLN A 162 -16.90 -5.18 0.08
C GLN A 162 -16.23 -5.44 1.42
N LYS A 163 -15.25 -4.63 1.76
CA LYS A 163 -14.62 -4.62 3.08
C LYS A 163 -15.18 -3.45 3.88
N ARG A 164 -15.91 -3.78 4.94
CA ARG A 164 -16.41 -2.78 5.88
C ARG A 164 -15.26 -2.31 6.76
N GLU A 165 -15.00 -1.03 6.73
CA GLU A 165 -14.04 -0.39 7.63
C GLU A 165 -14.77 0.68 8.46
N ALA A 166 -14.13 1.14 9.52
CA ALA A 166 -14.64 2.31 10.22
C ALA A 166 -14.74 3.48 9.23
N GLN A 167 -15.90 4.11 9.15
CA GLN A 167 -16.25 5.27 8.33
C GLN A 167 -16.47 5.01 6.82
N LYS A 168 -16.06 3.90 6.24
CA LYS A 168 -16.24 3.64 4.81
C LYS A 168 -16.32 2.16 4.48
N VAL A 169 -16.97 1.87 3.37
CA VAL A 169 -16.84 0.59 2.69
C VAL A 169 -15.74 0.72 1.65
N ARG A 170 -14.75 -0.14 1.69
CA ARG A 170 -13.73 -0.23 0.65
C ARG A 170 -14.02 -1.40 -0.26
N ALA A 171 -13.80 -1.22 -1.54
CA ALA A 171 -13.63 -2.33 -2.44
C ALA A 171 -12.24 -2.95 -2.20
N VAL A 172 -12.21 -4.27 -2.07
CA VAL A 172 -10.96 -5.04 -2.09
C VAL A 172 -11.07 -6.03 -3.24
N ILE A 173 -10.14 -5.95 -4.17
CA ILE A 173 -10.09 -6.84 -5.32
C ILE A 173 -8.94 -7.82 -5.11
N ALA A 174 -9.29 -9.02 -4.66
CA ALA A 174 -8.32 -10.08 -4.39
C ALA A 174 -7.89 -10.75 -5.70
N GLY A 175 -6.59 -10.93 -5.89
CA GLY A 175 -6.03 -11.74 -6.96
C GLY A 175 -6.12 -13.24 -6.68
N ASP A 176 -6.00 -14.04 -7.74
CA ASP A 176 -5.96 -15.50 -7.64
C ASP A 176 -4.61 -16.02 -7.14
N LEU A 177 -4.58 -17.30 -6.77
CA LEU A 177 -3.38 -17.94 -6.25
C LEU A 177 -2.27 -18.09 -7.30
N PRO A 178 -2.54 -18.45 -8.58
CA PRO A 178 -1.50 -18.56 -9.59
C PRO A 178 -0.70 -17.27 -9.81
N LEU A 179 -1.36 -16.12 -9.91
CA LEU A 179 -0.67 -14.84 -10.03
C LEU A 179 0.08 -14.49 -8.74
N TYR A 180 -0.54 -14.73 -7.58
CA TYR A 180 0.11 -14.52 -6.28
C TYR A 180 1.43 -15.30 -6.15
N LEU A 181 1.47 -16.58 -6.56
CA LEU A 181 2.68 -17.40 -6.51
C LEU A 181 3.76 -16.87 -7.45
N LYS A 182 3.40 -16.54 -8.69
CA LYS A 182 4.33 -15.97 -9.68
C LYS A 182 4.94 -14.65 -9.17
N MET A 183 4.10 -13.76 -8.68
CA MET A 183 4.56 -12.49 -8.08
C MET A 183 5.39 -12.71 -6.81
N SER A 184 5.09 -13.75 -6.01
CA SER A 184 5.85 -14.03 -4.80
C SER A 184 7.25 -14.56 -5.12
N TYR A 185 7.38 -15.41 -6.12
CA TYR A 185 8.66 -15.95 -6.56
C TYR A 185 9.61 -14.83 -7.05
N VAL A 186 9.17 -14.03 -8.00
CA VAL A 186 9.95 -12.89 -8.51
C VAL A 186 10.16 -11.85 -7.41
N GLY A 187 9.12 -11.62 -6.59
CA GLY A 187 9.13 -10.65 -5.51
C GLY A 187 10.19 -10.94 -4.44
N GLU A 188 10.49 -12.19 -4.17
CA GLU A 188 11.52 -12.55 -3.19
C GLU A 188 12.89 -11.97 -3.57
N TRP A 189 13.29 -12.11 -4.83
CA TRP A 189 14.51 -11.50 -5.34
C TRP A 189 14.42 -9.97 -5.42
N LEU A 190 13.31 -9.47 -5.96
CA LEU A 190 13.13 -8.04 -6.20
C LEU A 190 13.08 -7.24 -4.89
N GLU A 191 12.44 -7.77 -3.84
CA GLU A 191 12.42 -7.19 -2.50
C GLU A 191 13.84 -7.04 -1.93
N ASP A 192 14.68 -8.07 -2.09
CA ASP A 192 16.06 -8.02 -1.62
C ASP A 192 16.90 -7.03 -2.45
N ALA A 193 16.69 -6.98 -3.77
CA ALA A 193 17.37 -6.01 -4.65
C ALA A 193 17.02 -4.55 -4.31
N LEU A 194 15.77 -4.28 -3.92
CA LEU A 194 15.28 -2.96 -3.56
C LEU A 194 15.50 -2.59 -2.08
N ARG A 195 15.93 -3.52 -1.24
CA ARG A 195 16.10 -3.29 0.20
C ARG A 195 17.10 -2.19 0.49
N GLY A 196 16.64 -1.13 1.16
CA GLY A 196 17.42 0.06 1.44
C GLY A 196 17.56 1.01 0.24
N HIS A 197 16.59 0.98 -0.66
CA HIS A 197 16.49 1.93 -1.77
C HIS A 197 16.45 3.38 -1.25
N PRO A 198 17.22 4.32 -1.81
CA PRO A 198 17.33 5.68 -1.26
C PRO A 198 16.04 6.50 -1.36
N GLU A 199 15.16 6.18 -2.29
CA GLU A 199 13.92 6.93 -2.58
C GLU A 199 12.65 6.13 -2.24
N SER A 200 12.77 5.01 -1.50
CA SER A 200 11.61 4.21 -1.09
C SER A 200 11.80 3.61 0.29
N THR A 201 10.74 3.65 1.08
CA THR A 201 10.71 3.05 2.41
C THR A 201 10.05 1.67 2.43
N LEU A 202 9.62 1.14 1.29
CA LEU A 202 8.80 -0.07 1.18
C LEU A 202 9.42 -1.29 1.90
N PHE A 203 10.77 -1.39 1.89
CA PHE A 203 11.50 -2.50 2.51
C PHE A 203 12.46 -2.02 3.61
N PHE A 204 12.15 -0.92 4.27
CA PHE A 204 12.93 -0.40 5.38
C PHE A 204 12.84 -1.32 6.61
N SER A 205 13.95 -1.45 7.32
CA SER A 205 13.97 -1.96 8.68
C SER A 205 13.36 -0.95 9.66
N ALA A 206 13.03 -1.40 10.88
CA ALA A 206 12.54 -0.49 11.92
C ALA A 206 13.55 0.64 12.24
N GLU A 207 14.85 0.33 12.18
CA GLU A 207 15.92 1.32 12.38
C GLU A 207 15.94 2.36 11.26
N GLN A 208 15.87 1.92 10.01
CA GLN A 208 15.81 2.83 8.85
C GLN A 208 14.56 3.72 8.91
N GLN A 209 13.43 3.17 9.32
CA GLN A 209 12.20 3.93 9.52
C GLN A 209 12.35 4.98 10.62
N MET A 210 12.98 4.63 11.74
CA MET A 210 13.26 5.58 12.83
C MET A 210 14.21 6.71 12.36
N ASN A 211 15.24 6.37 11.60
CA ASN A 211 16.17 7.34 11.05
C ASN A 211 15.47 8.31 10.08
N LEU A 212 14.51 7.82 9.29
CA LEU A 212 13.68 8.68 8.44
C LEU A 212 12.87 9.68 9.28
N TRP A 213 12.21 9.23 10.36
CA TRP A 213 11.43 10.12 11.23
C TRP A 213 12.31 11.18 11.87
N ASN A 214 13.48 10.82 12.35
CA ASN A 214 14.45 11.78 12.90
C ASN A 214 14.91 12.79 11.85
N LYS A 215 15.16 12.32 10.62
CA LYS A 215 15.50 13.20 9.49
C LYS A 215 14.37 14.17 9.16
N MET A 216 13.12 13.71 9.13
CA MET A 216 11.96 14.58 8.88
C MET A 216 11.82 15.67 9.95
N ALA A 217 12.05 15.35 11.23
CA ALA A 217 12.02 16.35 12.31
C ALA A 217 13.10 17.43 12.09
N LEU A 218 14.35 17.01 11.82
CA LEU A 218 15.44 17.95 11.53
C LEU A 218 15.18 18.80 10.29
N HIS A 219 14.58 18.24 9.26
CA HIS A 219 14.27 18.97 8.02
C HIS A 219 13.17 20.01 8.18
N CYS A 220 12.30 19.88 9.19
CA CYS A 220 11.32 20.92 9.52
C CYS A 220 11.97 22.19 10.07
N GLU A 221 13.23 22.13 10.53
CA GLU A 221 14.01 23.31 10.91
C GLU A 221 14.70 23.99 9.72
N LEU A 222 14.80 23.27 8.58
CA LEU A 222 15.41 23.80 7.37
C LEU A 222 14.38 24.60 6.55
N GLN A 223 14.86 25.55 5.76
CA GLN A 223 14.00 26.42 4.94
C GLN A 223 13.48 25.75 3.65
N SER A 224 13.67 24.43 3.48
CA SER A 224 13.10 23.71 2.36
C SER A 224 11.59 23.57 2.47
N VAL A 225 10.92 23.42 1.35
CA VAL A 225 9.45 23.32 1.26
C VAL A 225 9.01 21.88 1.16
N LYS A 226 8.21 21.42 2.10
CA LYS A 226 7.68 20.05 2.15
C LYS A 226 6.34 19.96 1.44
N VAL A 227 6.18 18.91 0.66
CA VAL A 227 4.96 18.60 -0.10
C VAL A 227 4.60 17.15 0.16
N PRO A 228 3.91 16.83 1.28
CA PRO A 228 3.32 15.51 1.47
C PRO A 228 2.16 15.37 0.48
N LEU A 229 2.42 14.68 -0.62
CA LEU A 229 1.46 14.53 -1.69
C LEU A 229 0.63 13.26 -1.46
N ASP A 230 -0.69 13.38 -1.57
CA ASP A 230 -1.65 12.27 -1.52
C ASP A 230 -2.49 12.33 -2.79
N GLN A 231 -2.48 11.25 -3.55
CA GLN A 231 -3.28 11.17 -4.77
C GLN A 231 -4.68 10.64 -4.47
N ASP A 232 -5.70 11.17 -5.15
CA ASP A 232 -7.08 10.69 -5.00
C ASP A 232 -7.34 9.52 -5.92
N GLN A 233 -7.77 8.39 -5.34
CA GLN A 233 -8.07 7.17 -6.08
C GLN A 233 -6.88 6.69 -6.94
N PHE A 234 -5.67 6.69 -6.39
CA PHE A 234 -4.45 6.30 -7.09
C PHE A 234 -4.61 5.01 -7.90
N ASP A 235 -5.08 3.94 -7.26
CA ASP A 235 -5.29 2.64 -7.90
C ASP A 235 -6.19 2.68 -9.14
N HIS A 236 -7.13 3.65 -9.20
CA HIS A 236 -8.12 3.77 -10.28
C HIS A 236 -7.59 4.47 -11.53
N VAL A 237 -6.55 5.31 -11.38
CA VAL A 237 -6.03 6.10 -12.51
C VAL A 237 -4.85 5.44 -13.21
N VAL A 238 -4.33 4.36 -12.67
CA VAL A 238 -3.23 3.61 -13.29
C VAL A 238 -3.73 2.87 -14.53
N THR A 239 -3.14 3.14 -15.69
CA THR A 239 -3.49 2.46 -16.93
C THR A 239 -2.80 1.09 -17.04
N ARG A 240 -3.40 0.18 -17.81
CA ARG A 240 -2.77 -1.12 -18.14
C ARG A 240 -1.42 -0.92 -18.85
N LYS A 241 -1.27 0.16 -19.63
CA LYS A 241 -0.02 0.52 -20.29
C LYS A 241 1.07 0.87 -19.29
N MET A 242 0.75 1.63 -18.24
CA MET A 242 1.70 1.93 -17.16
C MET A 242 2.19 0.65 -16.47
N ILE A 243 1.27 -0.27 -16.13
CA ILE A 243 1.65 -1.56 -15.53
C ILE A 243 2.54 -2.37 -16.49
N ARG A 244 2.24 -2.37 -17.80
CA ARG A 244 3.09 -3.01 -18.81
C ARG A 244 4.48 -2.41 -18.83
N ILE A 245 4.61 -1.10 -18.82
CA ILE A 245 5.90 -0.39 -18.76
C ILE A 245 6.68 -0.80 -17.53
N VAL A 246 6.03 -0.83 -16.35
CA VAL A 246 6.67 -1.27 -15.10
C VAL A 246 7.19 -2.71 -15.21
N ASN A 247 6.37 -3.63 -15.72
CA ASN A 247 6.77 -5.03 -15.91
C ASN A 247 7.94 -5.19 -16.88
N GLU A 248 7.94 -4.47 -18.00
CA GLU A 248 9.03 -4.47 -18.98
C GLU A 248 10.34 -3.96 -18.35
N GLU A 249 10.29 -2.89 -17.56
CA GLU A 249 11.48 -2.35 -16.91
C GLU A 249 11.97 -3.24 -15.74
N ILE A 250 11.07 -3.90 -14.99
CA ILE A 250 11.44 -4.94 -14.01
C ILE A 250 12.12 -6.12 -14.73
N LYS A 251 11.56 -6.59 -15.84
CA LYS A 251 12.15 -7.66 -16.64
C LYS A 251 13.54 -7.28 -17.18
N ARG A 252 13.68 -6.05 -17.69
CA ARG A 252 14.97 -5.51 -18.11
C ARG A 252 15.99 -5.41 -16.97
N PHE A 253 15.54 -4.96 -15.80
CA PHE A 253 16.36 -4.89 -14.59
C PHE A 253 16.82 -6.29 -14.17
N ALA A 254 15.91 -7.28 -14.15
CA ALA A 254 16.23 -8.66 -13.85
C ALA A 254 17.24 -9.28 -14.83
N ALA A 255 17.10 -9.00 -16.13
CA ALA A 255 18.06 -9.48 -17.14
C ALA A 255 19.49 -9.03 -16.86
N ASN A 256 19.67 -7.87 -16.22
CA ASN A 256 20.98 -7.30 -15.92
C ASN A 256 21.47 -7.61 -14.50
N LYS A 257 20.58 -7.77 -13.53
CA LYS A 257 20.92 -7.78 -12.10
C LYS A 257 20.56 -9.08 -11.37
N ALA A 258 19.66 -9.89 -11.90
CA ALA A 258 19.30 -11.16 -11.24
C ALA A 258 20.49 -12.14 -11.27
N PRO A 259 20.64 -12.94 -10.21
CA PRO A 259 21.62 -14.05 -10.18
C PRO A 259 21.47 -14.98 -11.36
N ILE A 260 22.58 -15.45 -11.91
CA ILE A 260 22.60 -16.26 -13.15
C ILE A 260 21.75 -17.54 -13.01
N GLU A 261 21.72 -18.11 -11.81
CA GLU A 261 21.05 -19.37 -11.50
C GLU A 261 19.53 -19.28 -11.63
N ILE A 262 18.95 -18.11 -11.32
CA ILE A 262 17.50 -17.90 -11.32
C ILE A 262 17.02 -16.90 -12.38
N ARG A 263 17.95 -16.25 -13.09
CA ARG A 263 17.64 -15.19 -14.05
C ARG A 263 16.62 -15.61 -15.09
N GLN A 264 16.84 -16.76 -15.73
CA GLN A 264 15.94 -17.24 -16.77
C GLN A 264 14.54 -17.52 -16.21
N TYR A 265 14.43 -18.09 -15.03
CA TYR A 265 13.14 -18.32 -14.38
C TYR A 265 12.40 -17.01 -14.07
N ILE A 266 13.12 -15.99 -13.60
CA ILE A 266 12.53 -14.67 -13.35
C ILE A 266 12.01 -14.06 -14.65
N LEU A 267 12.77 -14.10 -15.75
CA LEU A 267 12.35 -13.55 -17.04
C LEU A 267 11.09 -14.23 -17.57
N GLU A 268 11.05 -15.56 -17.55
CA GLU A 268 9.88 -16.33 -17.94
C GLU A 268 8.67 -16.05 -17.04
N MET A 269 8.92 -15.92 -15.73
CA MET A 269 7.86 -15.63 -14.76
C MET A 269 7.28 -14.24 -15.00
N MET A 270 8.10 -13.24 -15.37
CA MET A 270 7.63 -11.90 -15.75
C MET A 270 6.72 -11.94 -16.97
N ASP A 271 7.01 -12.77 -17.97
CA ASP A 271 6.12 -12.95 -19.13
C ASP A 271 4.78 -13.56 -18.73
N ARG A 272 4.77 -14.53 -17.81
CA ARG A 272 3.55 -15.14 -17.30
C ARG A 272 2.73 -14.15 -16.43
N ILE A 273 3.41 -13.31 -15.65
CA ILE A 273 2.76 -12.23 -14.86
C ILE A 273 2.12 -11.24 -15.83
N GLN A 274 2.85 -10.78 -16.84
CA GLN A 274 2.34 -9.84 -17.83
C GLN A 274 1.09 -10.38 -18.54
N TYR A 275 1.16 -11.62 -19.04
CA TYR A 275 0.01 -12.28 -19.64
C TYR A 275 -1.19 -12.36 -18.70
N GLY A 276 -0.96 -12.78 -17.45
CA GLY A 276 -2.02 -12.91 -16.45
C GLY A 276 -2.72 -11.59 -16.17
N VAL A 277 -1.96 -10.50 -16.07
CA VAL A 277 -2.48 -9.15 -15.85
C VAL A 277 -3.27 -8.65 -17.08
N GLU A 278 -2.74 -8.80 -18.29
CA GLU A 278 -3.38 -8.30 -19.52
C GLU A 278 -4.69 -9.00 -19.85
N GLU A 279 -4.78 -10.30 -19.59
CA GLU A 279 -5.95 -11.14 -19.89
C GLU A 279 -6.87 -11.31 -18.68
N GLY A 280 -6.74 -10.43 -17.67
CA GLY A 280 -7.43 -10.56 -16.40
C GLY A 280 -8.93 -10.28 -16.47
N THR A 281 -9.65 -10.82 -15.48
CA THR A 281 -11.07 -10.53 -15.23
C THR A 281 -11.30 -10.17 -13.77
N VAL A 282 -12.40 -9.45 -13.49
CA VAL A 282 -12.83 -9.12 -12.12
C VAL A 282 -14.26 -9.60 -11.91
N GLN A 283 -14.44 -10.51 -10.97
CA GLN A 283 -15.75 -11.00 -10.57
C GLN A 283 -16.34 -10.16 -9.42
N VAL A 284 -17.55 -9.66 -9.62
CA VAL A 284 -18.32 -8.91 -8.62
C VAL A 284 -19.67 -9.58 -8.44
N GLY A 285 -19.85 -10.39 -7.40
CA GLY A 285 -21.03 -11.21 -7.24
C GLY A 285 -21.18 -12.21 -8.40
N SER A 286 -22.26 -12.10 -9.19
CA SER A 286 -22.50 -12.89 -10.40
C SER A 286 -21.98 -12.24 -11.69
N VAL A 287 -21.54 -10.98 -11.64
CA VAL A 287 -21.03 -10.23 -12.80
C VAL A 287 -19.54 -10.46 -12.98
N VAL A 288 -19.09 -10.67 -14.22
CA VAL A 288 -17.68 -10.76 -14.59
C VAL A 288 -17.36 -9.61 -15.53
N LEU A 289 -16.38 -8.79 -15.15
CA LEU A 289 -15.87 -7.65 -15.91
C LEU A 289 -14.50 -7.99 -16.48
N ASN A 290 -14.21 -7.49 -17.68
CA ASN A 290 -12.84 -7.53 -18.20
C ASN A 290 -11.96 -6.55 -17.40
N TYR A 291 -10.72 -6.92 -17.19
CA TYR A 291 -9.75 -6.02 -16.59
C TYR A 291 -9.07 -5.19 -17.69
N GLU A 292 -9.17 -3.88 -17.60
CA GLU A 292 -8.60 -2.95 -18.58
C GLU A 292 -7.63 -1.94 -17.95
N LYS A 293 -7.79 -1.65 -16.66
CA LYS A 293 -6.94 -0.72 -15.92
C LYS A 293 -6.98 -0.92 -14.41
N GLY A 294 -6.15 -0.19 -13.71
CA GLY A 294 -6.11 -0.10 -12.25
C GLY A 294 -5.15 -1.10 -11.60
N VAL A 295 -4.60 -0.73 -10.45
CA VAL A 295 -3.89 -1.67 -9.59
C VAL A 295 -4.92 -2.34 -8.68
N MET A 296 -4.91 -3.67 -8.62
CA MET A 296 -5.85 -4.39 -7.76
C MET A 296 -5.31 -4.46 -6.33
N SER A 297 -6.07 -3.94 -5.37
CA SER A 297 -5.67 -3.79 -3.96
C SER A 297 -5.29 -5.11 -3.24
N GLY A 298 -5.59 -6.26 -3.82
CA GLY A 298 -5.24 -7.58 -3.28
C GLY A 298 -4.17 -8.33 -4.05
N TRP A 299 -3.50 -7.71 -5.01
CA TRP A 299 -2.33 -8.32 -5.65
C TRP A 299 -1.15 -8.40 -4.69
N ARG A 300 -0.26 -9.36 -4.91
CA ARG A 300 0.97 -9.50 -4.10
C ARG A 300 1.87 -8.27 -4.23
N TRP A 301 1.84 -7.61 -5.36
CA TRP A 301 2.68 -6.47 -5.70
C TRP A 301 1.96 -5.12 -5.64
N THR A 302 0.76 -5.01 -5.06
CA THR A 302 0.06 -3.72 -4.98
C THR A 302 0.98 -2.61 -4.49
N ALA A 303 1.53 -2.74 -3.28
CA ALA A 303 2.42 -1.70 -2.74
C ALA A 303 3.71 -1.49 -3.55
N LEU A 304 4.23 -2.52 -4.22
CA LEU A 304 5.40 -2.41 -5.09
C LEU A 304 5.05 -1.67 -6.38
N TYR A 305 3.95 -2.03 -7.05
CA TYR A 305 3.49 -1.32 -8.23
C TYR A 305 3.21 0.14 -7.91
N ASP A 306 2.46 0.40 -6.84
CA ASP A 306 2.12 1.75 -6.43
C ASP A 306 3.37 2.59 -6.18
N THR A 307 4.37 2.03 -5.48
CA THR A 307 5.64 2.75 -5.23
C THR A 307 6.41 3.06 -6.52
N LEU A 308 6.51 2.09 -7.45
CA LEU A 308 7.22 2.28 -8.72
C LEU A 308 6.49 3.27 -9.63
N ILE A 309 5.16 3.17 -9.69
CA ILE A 309 4.32 4.05 -10.49
C ILE A 309 4.37 5.47 -9.93
N ASN A 310 4.19 5.63 -8.63
CA ASN A 310 4.23 6.91 -7.95
C ASN A 310 5.57 7.64 -8.14
N ALA A 311 6.69 6.92 -7.96
CA ALA A 311 8.03 7.47 -8.23
C ALA A 311 8.21 7.87 -9.71
N ALA A 312 7.63 7.11 -10.64
CA ALA A 312 7.69 7.44 -12.07
C ALA A 312 6.81 8.64 -12.43
N GLU A 313 5.63 8.78 -11.85
CA GLU A 313 4.75 9.94 -12.00
C GLU A 313 5.41 11.22 -11.47
N LEU A 314 6.04 11.12 -10.29
CA LEU A 314 6.84 12.20 -9.74
C LEU A 314 7.98 12.61 -10.68
N TYR A 315 8.65 11.63 -11.28
CA TYR A 315 9.69 11.91 -12.28
C TYR A 315 9.14 12.61 -13.52
N VAL A 316 7.96 12.22 -14.04
CA VAL A 316 7.29 12.92 -15.16
C VAL A 316 7.06 14.38 -14.80
N ALA A 317 6.47 14.64 -13.63
CA ALA A 317 6.20 16.00 -13.19
C ALA A 317 7.49 16.81 -12.97
N GLN A 318 8.53 16.19 -12.39
CA GLN A 318 9.83 16.80 -12.21
C GLN A 318 10.43 17.24 -13.54
N GLN A 319 10.46 16.38 -14.56
CA GLN A 319 11.05 16.71 -15.87
C GLN A 319 10.31 17.86 -16.55
N ILE A 320 8.99 17.90 -16.49
CA ILE A 320 8.18 18.99 -17.06
C ILE A 320 8.48 20.32 -16.35
N VAL A 321 8.63 20.31 -15.02
CA VAL A 321 9.00 21.52 -14.27
C VAL A 321 10.40 21.98 -14.66
N ILE A 322 11.38 21.07 -14.78
CA ILE A 322 12.73 21.38 -15.25
C ILE A 322 12.70 22.03 -16.65
N GLU A 323 11.96 21.43 -17.58
CA GLU A 323 11.82 21.94 -18.96
C GLU A 323 11.23 23.36 -18.99
N ARG A 324 10.22 23.66 -18.12
CA ARG A 324 9.51 24.95 -18.10
C ARG A 324 10.23 26.04 -17.31
N MET A 325 10.86 25.67 -16.20
CA MET A 325 11.41 26.63 -15.24
C MET A 325 12.94 26.66 -15.19
N GLY A 326 13.61 25.74 -15.88
CA GLY A 326 15.08 25.66 -15.91
C GLY A 326 15.71 25.24 -14.57
N ALA A 327 14.90 24.74 -13.62
CA ALA A 327 15.37 24.36 -12.29
C ALA A 327 14.71 23.07 -11.82
N ASP A 328 15.48 22.20 -11.16
CA ASP A 328 14.97 20.98 -10.53
C ASP A 328 14.16 21.35 -9.28
N PRO A 329 12.85 21.00 -9.22
CA PRO A 329 12.01 21.30 -8.07
C PRO A 329 12.39 20.47 -6.84
N ILE A 330 12.92 19.26 -7.00
CA ILE A 330 13.07 18.27 -5.94
C ILE A 330 14.47 18.29 -5.36
N MET A 331 14.57 18.35 -4.04
CA MET A 331 15.80 18.16 -3.28
C MET A 331 15.97 16.71 -2.83
N SER A 332 14.89 16.15 -2.31
CA SER A 332 14.80 14.76 -1.89
C SER A 332 13.34 14.30 -1.91
N TYR A 333 13.13 12.99 -2.01
CA TYR A 333 11.81 12.41 -1.80
C TYR A 333 11.92 10.97 -1.29
N CYS A 334 10.83 10.50 -0.69
CA CYS A 334 10.59 9.09 -0.37
C CYS A 334 9.17 8.71 -0.74
N ALA A 335 9.01 7.53 -1.35
CA ALA A 335 7.71 6.98 -1.72
C ALA A 335 7.45 5.63 -1.03
N GLN A 336 6.20 5.39 -0.65
CA GLN A 336 5.70 4.07 -0.26
C GLN A 336 4.22 3.91 -0.63
N GLY A 337 3.95 3.09 -1.63
CA GLY A 337 2.62 3.01 -2.20
C GLY A 337 2.27 4.34 -2.87
N ASP A 338 1.09 4.83 -2.56
CA ASP A 338 0.53 6.12 -3.00
C ASP A 338 0.97 7.31 -2.14
N ASP A 339 1.62 7.09 -1.01
CA ASP A 339 2.12 8.16 -0.13
C ASP A 339 3.51 8.64 -0.59
N ASP A 340 3.67 9.95 -0.74
CA ASP A 340 4.94 10.63 -1.03
C ASP A 340 5.30 11.65 0.05
N GLN A 341 6.59 11.69 0.36
CA GLN A 341 7.24 12.77 1.09
C GLN A 341 8.21 13.45 0.15
N ILE A 342 7.90 14.68 -0.27
CA ILE A 342 8.69 15.44 -1.24
C ILE A 342 9.23 16.70 -0.57
N GLU A 343 10.49 16.96 -0.77
CA GLU A 343 11.17 18.18 -0.33
C GLU A 343 11.56 19.02 -1.54
N CYS A 344 10.97 20.20 -1.65
CA CYS A 344 11.19 21.15 -2.73
C CYS A 344 12.11 22.30 -2.34
N ARG A 345 12.78 22.87 -3.32
CA ARG A 345 13.71 24.00 -3.12
C ARG A 345 13.01 25.31 -2.76
N THR A 346 11.87 25.56 -3.37
CA THR A 346 11.10 26.80 -3.17
C THR A 346 9.59 26.55 -3.28
N TYR A 347 8.79 27.45 -2.72
CA TYR A 347 7.32 27.40 -2.87
C TYR A 347 6.88 27.47 -4.34
N ALA A 348 7.51 28.30 -5.16
CA ALA A 348 7.16 28.43 -6.57
C ALA A 348 7.34 27.09 -7.31
N LEU A 349 8.44 26.39 -7.06
CA LEU A 349 8.72 25.07 -7.64
C LEU A 349 7.78 23.98 -7.09
N ALA A 350 7.43 24.04 -5.80
CA ALA A 350 6.46 23.13 -5.20
C ALA A 350 5.06 23.29 -5.81
N VAL A 351 4.61 24.53 -5.99
CA VAL A 351 3.33 24.81 -6.65
C VAL A 351 3.35 24.38 -8.11
N ALA A 352 4.43 24.64 -8.85
CA ALA A 352 4.59 24.19 -10.23
C ALA A 352 4.52 22.67 -10.34
N LEU A 353 5.19 21.94 -9.44
CA LEU A 353 5.15 20.49 -9.38
C LEU A 353 3.71 19.97 -9.19
N CYS A 354 2.98 20.50 -8.21
CA CYS A 354 1.58 20.12 -7.97
C CYS A 354 0.66 20.46 -9.16
N SER A 355 0.88 21.60 -9.83
CA SER A 355 0.10 21.98 -11.02
C SER A 355 0.30 20.98 -12.16
N VAL A 356 1.52 20.56 -12.40
CA VAL A 356 1.86 19.58 -13.44
C VAL A 356 1.16 18.23 -13.19
N TYR A 357 1.04 17.78 -11.95
CA TYR A 357 0.27 16.55 -11.66
C TYR A 357 -1.13 16.61 -12.25
N SER A 358 -1.86 17.70 -12.00
CA SER A 358 -3.22 17.88 -12.54
C SER A 358 -3.23 18.02 -14.07
N GLU A 359 -2.22 18.67 -14.66
CA GLU A 359 -2.12 18.87 -16.11
C GLU A 359 -1.88 17.56 -16.87
N VAL A 360 -1.16 16.60 -16.29
CA VAL A 360 -0.87 15.31 -16.92
C VAL A 360 -1.92 14.23 -16.62
N GLY A 361 -3.02 14.60 -15.96
CA GLY A 361 -4.13 13.69 -15.67
C GLY A 361 -4.01 12.91 -14.36
N LEU A 362 -3.07 13.29 -13.48
CA LEU A 362 -2.95 12.74 -12.13
C LEU A 362 -3.84 13.53 -11.15
N ARG A 363 -4.37 12.87 -10.13
CA ARG A 363 -5.34 13.48 -9.23
C ARG A 363 -4.75 13.71 -7.84
N ILE A 364 -4.46 14.96 -7.50
CA ILE A 364 -4.08 15.33 -6.13
C ILE A 364 -5.33 15.46 -5.27
N ASN A 365 -5.29 14.93 -4.05
CA ASN A 365 -6.36 15.10 -3.07
C ASN A 365 -6.21 16.43 -2.31
N PRO A 366 -6.99 17.46 -2.64
CA PRO A 366 -6.81 18.79 -2.05
C PRO A 366 -7.13 18.85 -0.55
N GLY A 367 -7.81 17.84 -0.01
CA GLY A 367 -8.14 17.76 1.42
C GLY A 367 -7.07 17.13 2.28
N LYS A 368 -6.06 16.53 1.69
CA LYS A 368 -5.05 15.75 2.41
C LYS A 368 -3.64 16.31 2.29
N PHE A 369 -3.29 16.97 1.19
CA PHE A 369 -1.96 17.55 1.03
C PHE A 369 -1.88 18.98 1.53
N PHE A 370 -0.66 19.42 1.82
CA PHE A 370 -0.33 20.82 2.12
C PHE A 370 1.07 21.15 1.60
N ILE A 371 1.40 22.43 1.48
CA ILE A 371 2.74 22.91 1.16
C ILE A 371 3.21 23.73 2.36
N ALA A 372 4.32 23.36 2.97
CA ALA A 372 4.81 23.97 4.20
C ALA A 372 6.35 23.91 4.34
N GLN A 373 6.89 24.83 5.14
CA GLN A 373 8.32 24.76 5.56
C GLN A 373 8.48 24.12 6.93
N ASP A 374 7.52 24.36 7.83
CA ASP A 374 7.56 23.99 9.24
C ASP A 374 6.91 22.66 9.57
N ALA A 375 6.28 21.99 8.60
CA ALA A 375 5.61 20.71 8.80
C ALA A 375 5.79 19.79 7.61
N ASP A 376 5.81 18.48 7.89
CA ASP A 376 5.88 17.41 6.91
C ASP A 376 4.99 16.24 7.36
N GLU A 377 4.50 15.44 6.43
CA GLU A 377 3.69 14.27 6.74
C GLU A 377 4.06 13.11 5.79
N PHE A 378 4.33 11.93 6.36
CA PHE A 378 4.55 10.73 5.59
C PHE A 378 4.09 9.50 6.38
N LEU A 379 3.39 8.56 5.73
CA LEU A 379 2.85 7.36 6.36
C LEU A 379 2.10 7.66 7.68
N ARG A 380 1.36 8.80 7.69
CA ARG A 380 0.59 9.29 8.84
C ARG A 380 1.43 9.63 10.08
N GLN A 381 2.71 9.78 9.93
CA GLN A 381 3.57 10.46 10.88
C GLN A 381 3.74 11.91 10.42
N VAL A 382 3.65 12.81 11.36
CA VAL A 382 3.75 14.25 11.13
C VAL A 382 4.98 14.74 11.85
N ALA A 383 5.90 15.31 11.09
CA ALA A 383 6.95 16.15 11.63
C ALA A 383 6.44 17.58 11.69
N TRP A 384 6.55 18.21 12.83
CA TRP A 384 6.20 19.62 13.03
C TRP A 384 7.09 20.20 14.12
N LYS A 385 7.81 21.27 13.79
CA LYS A 385 8.90 21.76 14.63
C LYS A 385 9.91 20.62 14.87
N ASP A 386 10.25 20.36 16.09
CA ASP A 386 11.21 19.34 16.53
C ASP A 386 10.54 17.98 16.91
N ASP A 387 9.22 17.84 16.72
CA ASP A 387 8.46 16.66 17.09
C ASP A 387 7.99 15.85 15.87
N VAL A 388 8.06 14.52 15.99
CA VAL A 388 7.42 13.59 15.05
C VAL A 388 6.43 12.73 15.79
N SER A 389 5.15 12.84 15.44
CA SER A 389 4.06 12.09 16.04
C SER A 389 2.97 11.77 15.02
N GLY A 390 2.06 10.86 15.36
CA GLY A 390 0.89 10.58 14.52
C GLY A 390 -0.31 11.45 14.87
N TYR A 391 -1.48 11.07 14.35
CA TYR A 391 -2.76 11.67 14.70
C TYR A 391 -3.43 10.87 15.84
N PRO A 392 -3.49 11.41 17.07
CA PRO A 392 -3.96 10.65 18.23
C PRO A 392 -5.45 10.31 18.17
N ALA A 393 -6.30 11.19 17.61
CA ALA A 393 -7.75 11.00 17.56
C ALA A 393 -8.15 9.67 16.90
N ARG A 394 -7.43 9.26 15.86
CA ARG A 394 -7.66 7.98 15.19
C ARG A 394 -7.42 6.77 16.07
N ALA A 395 -6.37 6.80 16.89
CA ALA A 395 -6.05 5.70 17.77
C ALA A 395 -6.95 5.71 19.03
N ALA A 396 -7.38 6.88 19.51
CA ALA A 396 -8.32 7.01 20.60
C ALA A 396 -9.64 6.26 20.34
N ALA A 397 -10.14 6.33 19.10
CA ALA A 397 -11.33 5.57 18.71
C ALA A 397 -11.16 4.05 18.89
N ALA A 398 -9.95 3.53 18.75
CA ALA A 398 -9.67 2.11 18.94
C ALA A 398 -9.70 1.67 20.42
N LEU A 399 -9.47 2.59 21.34
CA LEU A 399 -9.55 2.32 22.78
C LEU A 399 -11.01 2.26 23.28
N VAL A 400 -11.90 3.04 22.66
CA VAL A 400 -13.29 3.21 23.12
C VAL A 400 -14.25 2.27 22.38
N PHE A 401 -14.04 2.05 21.10
CA PHE A 401 -14.97 1.32 20.24
C PHE A 401 -14.37 0.00 19.77
N ARG A 402 -15.17 -1.07 19.88
CA ARG A 402 -14.82 -2.37 19.28
C ARG A 402 -14.65 -2.23 17.76
N ASN A 403 -13.73 -3.00 17.19
CA ASN A 403 -13.60 -3.08 15.73
C ASN A 403 -14.91 -3.67 15.13
N PRO A 404 -15.67 -2.89 14.34
CA PRO A 404 -16.96 -3.34 13.81
C PRO A 404 -16.83 -4.51 12.83
N THR A 405 -15.62 -4.78 12.34
CA THR A 405 -15.36 -5.90 11.41
C THR A 405 -14.92 -7.17 12.13
N SER A 406 -14.65 -7.12 13.44
CA SER A 406 -14.33 -8.30 14.23
C SER A 406 -15.58 -9.11 14.47
N ARG A 407 -15.60 -10.36 13.99
CA ARG A 407 -16.71 -11.30 14.18
C ARG A 407 -16.64 -12.03 15.51
N ASP A 408 -15.45 -12.20 16.04
CA ASP A 408 -15.21 -13.00 17.24
C ASP A 408 -15.04 -12.09 18.47
N GLU A 409 -15.65 -12.48 19.57
CA GLU A 409 -15.36 -11.88 20.85
C GLU A 409 -14.02 -12.41 21.35
N LEU A 410 -13.02 -11.55 21.34
CA LEU A 410 -11.76 -11.89 21.96
C LEU A 410 -11.93 -11.99 23.48
N ARG A 411 -11.40 -13.05 24.08
CA ARG A 411 -11.50 -13.34 25.51
C ARG A 411 -10.12 -13.64 26.09
N GLY A 412 -10.00 -13.45 27.38
CA GLY A 412 -8.78 -13.79 28.12
C GLY A 412 -7.54 -13.08 27.54
N GLU A 413 -6.48 -13.84 27.31
CA GLU A 413 -5.18 -13.33 26.91
C GLU A 413 -5.22 -12.58 25.57
N GLU A 414 -6.00 -13.05 24.60
CA GLU A 414 -6.12 -12.38 23.29
C GLU A 414 -6.72 -10.98 23.40
N ARG A 415 -7.72 -10.80 24.26
CA ARG A 415 -8.33 -9.50 24.54
C ARG A 415 -7.33 -8.56 25.22
N ILE A 416 -6.59 -9.06 26.22
CA ILE A 416 -5.55 -8.27 26.90
C ILE A 416 -4.50 -7.80 25.91
N ARG A 417 -4.06 -8.69 25.02
CA ARG A 417 -3.06 -8.38 23.98
C ARG A 417 -3.58 -7.33 22.99
N GLU A 418 -4.83 -7.43 22.55
CA GLU A 418 -5.42 -6.43 21.65
C GLU A 418 -5.54 -5.05 22.32
N MET A 419 -5.96 -5.01 23.57
CA MET A 419 -6.02 -3.75 24.33
C MET A 419 -4.63 -3.15 24.53
N ALA A 420 -3.64 -3.94 24.91
CA ALA A 420 -2.26 -3.48 25.06
C ALA A 420 -1.71 -2.92 23.72
N ASN A 421 -1.98 -3.59 22.60
CA ASN A 421 -1.61 -3.10 21.27
C ASN A 421 -2.32 -1.78 20.93
N SER A 422 -3.60 -1.63 21.27
CA SER A 422 -4.36 -0.39 21.02
C SER A 422 -3.79 0.78 21.84
N TRP A 423 -3.45 0.55 23.11
CA TRP A 423 -2.78 1.54 23.95
C TRP A 423 -1.39 1.91 23.41
N ASN A 424 -0.61 0.92 22.99
CA ASN A 424 0.70 1.16 22.40
C ASN A 424 0.60 1.99 21.13
N GLN A 425 -0.37 1.70 20.24
CA GLN A 425 -0.61 2.51 19.05
C GLN A 425 -1.01 3.95 19.41
N PHE A 426 -1.84 4.14 20.43
CA PHE A 426 -2.22 5.48 20.90
C PHE A 426 -1.02 6.26 21.43
N PHE A 427 -0.21 5.65 22.29
CA PHE A 427 1.00 6.27 22.83
C PHE A 427 2.01 6.62 21.74
N ASN A 428 2.23 5.72 20.79
CA ASN A 428 3.14 5.97 19.66
C ASN A 428 2.68 7.16 18.80
N ARG A 429 1.36 7.42 18.72
CA ARG A 429 0.83 8.57 17.97
C ARG A 429 0.93 9.89 18.71
N GLN A 430 0.73 9.90 20.02
CA GLN A 430 0.82 11.13 20.79
C GLN A 430 2.19 11.39 21.43
N LYS A 431 3.12 10.41 21.37
CA LYS A 431 4.46 10.46 21.99
C LYS A 431 4.47 10.73 23.52
N LYS A 432 3.34 10.47 24.18
CA LYS A 432 3.21 10.56 25.62
C LYS A 432 2.73 9.22 26.16
N TRP A 433 3.50 8.62 27.04
CA TRP A 433 3.21 7.28 27.58
C TRP A 433 2.68 7.38 29.01
N ASN A 434 1.54 6.75 29.27
CA ASN A 434 0.97 6.58 30.60
C ASN A 434 0.56 5.11 30.79
N TRP A 435 1.55 4.25 30.95
CA TRP A 435 1.34 2.83 31.14
C TRP A 435 0.52 2.50 32.42
N PRO A 436 0.65 3.17 33.57
CA PRO A 436 -0.24 2.94 34.69
C PRO A 436 -1.71 3.08 34.35
N MET A 437 -2.10 4.10 33.56
CA MET A 437 -3.48 4.28 33.08
C MET A 437 -3.91 3.16 32.16
N ALA A 438 -3.07 2.75 31.23
CA ALA A 438 -3.35 1.66 30.30
C ALA A 438 -3.53 0.31 31.02
N ILE A 439 -2.66 0.00 32.00
CA ILE A 439 -2.75 -1.22 32.80
C ILE A 439 -4.05 -1.22 33.61
N GLN A 440 -4.43 -0.09 34.21
CA GLN A 440 -5.68 0.03 34.99
C GLN A 440 -6.90 -0.16 34.09
N ASP A 441 -6.92 0.41 32.88
CA ASP A 441 -8.00 0.23 31.91
C ASP A 441 -8.14 -1.24 31.48
N ILE A 442 -7.01 -1.89 31.14
CA ILE A 442 -6.97 -3.31 30.77
C ILE A 442 -7.48 -4.18 31.93
N ALA A 443 -7.02 -3.92 33.14
CA ALA A 443 -7.43 -4.66 34.32
C ALA A 443 -8.93 -4.49 34.60
N ASN A 444 -9.46 -3.26 34.53
CA ASN A 444 -10.88 -2.98 34.73
C ASN A 444 -11.77 -3.63 33.65
N SER A 445 -11.33 -3.59 32.40
CA SER A 445 -12.08 -4.17 31.28
C SER A 445 -12.10 -5.71 31.30
N ASN A 446 -11.25 -6.36 32.05
CA ASN A 446 -11.19 -7.83 32.20
C ASN A 446 -11.74 -8.33 33.53
N LYS A 447 -12.22 -7.45 34.44
CA LYS A 447 -12.87 -7.87 35.70
C LYS A 447 -14.28 -8.41 35.51
N THR A 448 -14.89 -8.21 34.36
CA THR A 448 -16.27 -8.57 34.04
C THR A 448 -16.38 -9.83 33.16
N VAL A 449 -15.32 -10.63 33.11
CA VAL A 449 -15.28 -11.91 32.37
C VAL A 449 -15.05 -13.08 33.30
#